data_0e778af068bb7e639ce6434b402a070a
#
_entry.id   0e778af068bb7e639ce6434b402a070a
#
_cell.length_a   1.000
_cell.length_b   1.000
_cell.length_c   1.000
_cell.angle_alpha   90.00
_cell.angle_beta   90.00
_cell.angle_gamma   90.00
#
_symmetry.space_group_name_H-M   'P 1'
#
loop_
_entity.id
_entity.type
_entity.pdbx_description
1 polymer ?
#
loop_
_entity_poly.entity_id
_entity_poly.type
_entity_poly.pdbx_seq_one_letter_code
_entity_poly.pdbx_strand_id
1 'polypeptide(L)' 'MAKKELLDKMSIYIPHRKLEAEPIKRLIALGEKRDRSVNYLVVEAIIEYLDREEVKE' A
#
# COMPACT_ATOMS: atom_id res chain seq x y z
N MET A 1 -12.83 20.08 1.80
CA MET A 1 -11.55 20.69 1.79
C MET A 1 -10.66 20.21 0.69
N ALA A 2 -9.99 21.11 0.14
CA ALA A 2 -9.11 20.81 -0.97
C ALA A 2 -8.01 19.83 -0.59
N LYS A 3 -7.56 19.85 0.62
CA LYS A 3 -6.52 18.98 1.05
C LYS A 3 -6.87 17.53 0.90
N LYS A 4 -8.10 17.20 1.19
CA LYS A 4 -8.54 15.85 1.08
C LYS A 4 -8.44 15.38 -0.34
N GLU A 5 -8.80 16.23 -1.26
CA GLU A 5 -8.76 15.87 -2.66
C GLU A 5 -7.35 15.67 -3.15
N LEU A 6 -6.42 16.43 -2.60
CA LEU A 6 -5.03 16.28 -3.02
C LEU A 6 -4.46 14.93 -2.66
N LEU A 7 -5.06 14.26 -1.68
CA LEU A 7 -4.55 12.98 -1.24
C LEU A 7 -5.31 11.80 -1.79
N ASP A 8 -6.22 12.07 -2.74
CA ASP A 8 -6.97 11.00 -3.35
C ASP A 8 -6.11 10.02 -4.13
N LYS A 9 -5.06 10.52 -4.71
CA LYS A 9 -4.22 9.68 -5.53
C LYS A 9 -2.77 9.87 -5.15
N MET A 10 -2.02 8.81 -5.31
CA MET A 10 -0.62 8.85 -5.00
C MET A 10 0.12 7.89 -5.90
N SER A 11 1.23 8.36 -6.43
CA SER A 11 2.09 7.50 -7.22
C SER A 11 3.34 7.21 -6.43
N ILE A 12 3.78 5.97 -6.46
CA ILE A 12 5.00 5.62 -5.79
C ILE A 12 5.87 4.79 -6.72
N TYR A 13 7.16 4.95 -6.54
CA TYR A 13 8.13 4.16 -7.27
C TYR A 13 8.64 3.07 -6.36
N ILE A 14 8.88 1.91 -6.94
CA ILE A 14 9.44 0.82 -6.20
C ILE A 14 10.90 0.74 -6.55
N PRO A 15 11.81 0.99 -5.59
CA PRO A 15 13.24 0.96 -5.87
C PRO A 15 13.67 -0.39 -6.41
N HIS A 16 14.68 -0.37 -7.27
CA HIS A 16 15.18 -1.56 -7.89
C HIS A 16 15.44 -2.70 -6.91
N ARG A 17 16.10 -2.41 -5.84
CA ARG A 17 16.43 -3.45 -4.89
C ARG A 17 15.21 -4.03 -4.18
N LYS A 18 14.10 -3.28 -4.18
CA LYS A 18 12.88 -3.81 -3.58
C LYS A 18 12.10 -4.67 -4.54
N LEU A 19 12.44 -4.59 -5.80
CA LEU A 19 11.74 -5.41 -6.78
C LEU A 19 12.01 -6.89 -6.60
N GLU A 20 13.12 -7.22 -5.96
CA GLU A 20 13.43 -8.61 -5.71
C GLU A 20 12.41 -9.28 -4.82
N ALA A 21 11.76 -8.51 -3.99
CA ALA A 21 10.72 -9.05 -3.12
C ALA A 21 9.42 -9.27 -3.87
N GLU A 22 9.37 -8.81 -5.12
CA GLU A 22 8.21 -8.97 -5.98
C GLU A 22 6.94 -8.46 -5.33
N PRO A 23 6.97 -7.22 -4.85
CA PRO A 23 5.82 -6.69 -4.09
C PRO A 23 4.53 -6.64 -4.89
N ILE A 24 4.61 -6.25 -6.15
CA ILE A 24 3.39 -6.13 -6.95
C ILE A 24 2.80 -7.50 -7.22
N LYS A 25 3.65 -8.45 -7.57
CA LYS A 25 3.20 -9.80 -7.84
C LYS A 25 2.55 -10.42 -6.61
N ARG A 26 3.16 -10.19 -5.47
CA ARG A 26 2.65 -10.73 -4.22
C ARG A 26 1.33 -10.07 -3.83
N LEU A 27 1.19 -8.79 -4.13
CA LEU A 27 -0.06 -8.10 -3.86
C LEU A 27 -1.19 -8.64 -4.71
N ILE A 28 -0.89 -8.89 -5.98
CA ILE A 28 -1.90 -9.43 -6.87
C ILE A 28 -2.36 -10.79 -6.38
N ALA A 29 -1.42 -11.64 -6.02
CA ALA A 29 -1.74 -12.97 -5.53
C ALA A 29 -2.56 -12.90 -4.25
N LEU A 30 -2.19 -12.02 -3.36
CA LEU A 30 -2.91 -11.88 -2.11
C LEU A 30 -4.32 -11.34 -2.34
N GLY A 31 -4.44 -10.42 -3.28
CA GLY A 31 -5.74 -9.87 -3.63
C GLY A 31 -6.68 -10.93 -4.13
N GLU A 32 -6.19 -11.83 -4.95
CA GLU A 32 -7.01 -12.90 -5.46
C GLU A 32 -7.41 -13.86 -4.34
N LYS A 33 -6.48 -14.12 -3.47
CA LYS A 33 -6.73 -15.02 -2.36
C LYS A 33 -7.77 -14.47 -1.41
N ARG A 34 -7.78 -13.17 -1.19
CA ARG A 34 -8.70 -12.53 -0.26
C ARG A 34 -9.88 -11.87 -0.92
N ASP A 35 -9.95 -11.97 -2.23
CA ASP A 35 -11.03 -11.35 -2.99
C ASP A 35 -11.08 -9.85 -2.74
N ARG A 36 -9.92 -9.21 -2.79
CA ARG A 36 -9.81 -7.77 -2.60
C ARG A 36 -8.95 -7.19 -3.69
N SER A 37 -9.18 -5.93 -4.04
CA SER A 37 -8.40 -5.29 -5.07
C SER A 37 -7.00 -4.96 -4.55
N VAL A 38 -6.07 -4.80 -5.48
CA VAL A 38 -4.72 -4.42 -5.11
C VAL A 38 -4.74 -3.06 -4.41
N ASN A 39 -5.58 -2.16 -4.92
CA ASN A 39 -5.67 -0.84 -4.32
C ASN A 39 -6.11 -0.93 -2.85
N TYR A 40 -7.08 -1.79 -2.59
CA TYR A 40 -7.55 -1.99 -1.24
C TYR A 40 -6.42 -2.46 -0.33
N LEU A 41 -5.64 -3.43 -0.80
CA LEU A 41 -4.56 -3.97 0.00
C LEU A 41 -3.48 -2.95 0.26
N VAL A 42 -3.18 -2.12 -0.74
CA VAL A 42 -2.16 -1.11 -0.56
C VAL A 42 -2.59 -0.09 0.48
N VAL A 43 -3.83 0.35 0.41
CA VAL A 43 -4.33 1.32 1.38
C VAL A 43 -4.32 0.73 2.78
N GLU A 44 -4.73 -0.51 2.91
CA GLU A 44 -4.71 -1.18 4.22
C GLU A 44 -3.29 -1.29 4.75
N ALA A 45 -2.36 -1.60 3.87
CA ALA A 45 -0.96 -1.73 4.28
C ALA A 45 -0.42 -0.40 4.78
N ILE A 46 -0.78 0.68 4.11
CA ILE A 46 -0.33 1.99 4.52
C ILE A 46 -0.87 2.32 5.90
N ILE A 47 -2.14 2.09 6.11
CA ILE A 47 -2.76 2.40 7.39
C ILE A 47 -2.17 1.55 8.51
N GLU A 48 -2.00 0.27 8.27
CA GLU A 48 -1.44 -0.61 9.27
C GLU A 48 -0.01 -0.23 9.62
N TYR A 49 0.76 0.11 8.60
CA TYR A 49 2.13 0.49 8.83
C TYR A 49 2.22 1.74 9.69
N LEU A 50 1.41 2.74 9.35
CA LEU A 50 1.43 3.99 10.10
C LEU A 50 0.94 3.80 11.52
N ASP A 51 -0.11 3.04 11.70
CA ASP A 51 -0.63 2.78 13.04
C ASP A 51 0.43 2.13 13.91
N ARG A 52 1.15 1.19 13.35
CA ARG A 52 2.17 0.50 14.09
C ARG A 52 3.35 1.41 14.44
N GLU A 53 3.76 2.22 13.47
CA GLU A 53 4.92 3.07 13.72
C GLU A 53 4.62 4.24 14.61
N GLU A 54 3.43 4.80 14.48
CA GLU A 54 3.07 5.94 15.30
C GLU A 54 2.88 5.56 16.76
N VAL A 55 2.46 4.36 16.99
CA VAL A 55 2.25 3.91 18.36
C VAL A 55 3.56 3.84 19.13
N LYS A 56 4.65 3.62 18.42
CA LYS A 56 5.95 3.52 19.07
C LYS A 56 6.40 4.83 19.66
N GLU A 57 5.85 5.90 19.16
CA GLU A 57 6.23 7.22 19.65
C GLU A 57 5.49 7.53 20.94
#